data_fb5003e8b99488ada90eb9df1ada5faa
#
_entry.id   fb5003e8b99488ada90eb9df1ada5faa
#
_cell.length_a   1.000
_cell.length_b   1.000
_cell.length_c   1.000
_cell.angle_alpha   90.00
_cell.angle_beta   90.00
_cell.angle_gamma   90.00
#
_symmetry.space_group_name_H-M   'P 1'
#
loop_
_entity.id
_entity.type
_entity.pdbx_description
1 polymer ?
#
loop_
_entity_poly.entity_id
_entity_poly.type
_entity_poly.pdbx_seq_one_letter_code
_entity_poly.pdbx_strand_id
1 'polypeptide(L)'
;MACVAQPAAPLSIGSLTLTSPVVLAPMAGVTNVAFRTLCREQEREKMGSVSGLYVCEMVTARALVERNEKTLHMTTFAPDENPRSLQLYTTDPHWTYEAAKMIADENLADHIDMNFGCPVPKVTRRGGGSALPYKRKLFGNIVAAAVRATEGTDIPVTVKFRVGID
;
A
#
# COMPACT_ATOMS: atom_id res chain seq x y z
N MET A 1 -26.63 26.84 14.52
CA MET A 1 -25.35 26.43 15.16
C MET A 1 -24.65 25.50 14.19
N ALA A 2 -23.56 25.94 13.56
CA ALA A 2 -22.74 25.04 12.76
C ALA A 2 -22.04 24.05 13.70
N CYS A 3 -22.25 22.75 13.48
CA CYS A 3 -21.53 21.71 14.19
C CYS A 3 -20.06 21.79 13.74
N VAL A 4 -19.20 22.39 14.53
CA VAL A 4 -17.77 22.37 14.29
C VAL A 4 -17.33 20.93 14.59
N ALA A 5 -17.11 20.14 13.53
CA ALA A 5 -16.57 18.80 13.68
C ALA A 5 -15.22 18.91 14.41
N GLN A 6 -15.06 18.18 15.50
CA GLN A 6 -13.76 18.08 16.15
C GLN A 6 -12.77 17.45 15.16
N PRO A 7 -11.52 17.94 15.11
CA PRO A 7 -10.50 17.30 14.28
C PRO A 7 -10.34 15.84 14.71
N ALA A 8 -10.28 14.93 13.73
CA ALA A 8 -10.06 13.52 14.01
C ALA A 8 -8.70 13.31 14.68
N ALA A 9 -8.62 12.34 15.60
CA ALA A 9 -7.37 12.00 16.24
C ALA A 9 -6.34 11.50 15.21
N PRO A 10 -5.03 11.78 15.39
CA PRO A 10 -3.97 11.23 14.56
C PRO A 10 -4.03 9.69 14.49
N LEU A 11 -3.72 9.13 13.33
CA LEU A 11 -3.62 7.69 13.13
C LEU A 11 -2.15 7.26 13.13
N SER A 12 -1.79 6.32 14.01
CA SER A 12 -0.45 5.71 14.02
C SER A 12 -0.48 4.35 13.29
N ILE A 13 0.45 4.15 12.37
CA ILE A 13 0.68 2.90 11.64
C ILE A 13 2.15 2.54 11.83
N GLY A 14 2.47 1.72 12.84
CA GLY A 14 3.86 1.45 13.22
C GLY A 14 4.62 2.74 13.53
N SER A 15 5.68 3.01 12.80
CA SER A 15 6.52 4.22 12.92
C SER A 15 5.87 5.48 12.31
N LEU A 16 4.86 5.32 11.45
CA LEU A 16 4.21 6.44 10.77
C LEU A 16 3.12 7.05 11.64
N THR A 17 3.08 8.38 11.70
CA THR A 17 1.99 9.14 12.32
C THR A 17 1.34 10.03 11.26
N LEU A 18 0.06 9.76 10.99
CA LEU A 18 -0.77 10.56 10.10
C LEU A 18 -1.61 11.53 10.93
N THR A 19 -1.48 12.82 10.68
CA THR A 19 -2.29 13.82 11.41
C THR A 19 -3.74 13.86 10.92
N SER A 20 -4.02 13.27 9.76
CA SER A 20 -5.38 12.97 9.28
C SER A 20 -5.56 11.45 9.14
N PRO A 21 -6.64 10.85 9.64
CA PRO A 21 -6.91 9.40 9.47
C PRO A 21 -7.46 9.06 8.08
N VAL A 22 -7.16 9.87 7.08
CA VAL A 22 -7.62 9.66 5.70
C VAL A 22 -6.56 8.90 4.91
N VAL A 23 -7.00 7.82 4.26
CA VAL A 23 -6.16 7.01 3.39
C VAL A 23 -6.77 6.97 2.00
N LEU A 24 -6.03 7.45 0.99
CA LEU A 24 -6.39 7.22 -0.41
C LEU A 24 -6.16 5.74 -0.74
N ALA A 25 -7.26 5.01 -0.94
CA ALA A 25 -7.19 3.59 -1.26
C ALA A 25 -6.47 3.36 -2.61
N PRO A 26 -5.61 2.34 -2.72
CA PRO A 26 -4.96 1.99 -3.97
C PRO A 26 -5.98 1.50 -5.00
N MET A 27 -5.91 2.06 -6.21
CA MET A 27 -6.81 1.75 -7.32
C MET A 27 -5.99 1.55 -8.59
N ALA A 28 -6.00 0.32 -9.14
CA ALA A 28 -5.25 -0.04 -10.35
C ALA A 28 -5.64 0.84 -11.55
N GLY A 29 -4.65 1.43 -12.18
CA GLY A 29 -4.82 2.37 -13.31
C GLY A 29 -5.30 3.76 -12.92
N VAL A 30 -5.46 4.05 -11.62
CA VAL A 30 -5.96 5.35 -11.13
C VAL A 30 -4.93 6.02 -10.21
N THR A 31 -4.50 5.36 -9.14
CA THR A 31 -3.62 5.99 -8.13
C THR A 31 -2.15 5.98 -8.53
N ASN A 32 -1.86 6.34 -9.78
CA ASN A 32 -0.52 6.65 -10.25
C ASN A 32 0.01 7.95 -9.62
N VAL A 33 1.28 8.26 -9.85
CA VAL A 33 1.92 9.44 -9.25
C VAL A 33 1.18 10.75 -9.57
N ALA A 34 0.69 10.95 -10.79
CA ALA A 34 0.00 12.17 -11.18
C ALA A 34 -1.32 12.37 -10.40
N PHE A 35 -2.12 11.30 -10.26
CA PHE A 35 -3.37 11.37 -9.51
C PHE A 35 -3.12 11.59 -8.01
N ARG A 36 -2.14 10.91 -7.41
CA ARG A 36 -1.77 11.13 -6.01
C ARG A 36 -1.27 12.55 -5.77
N THR A 37 -0.47 13.09 -6.69
CA THR A 37 -0.01 14.49 -6.64
C THR A 37 -1.21 15.45 -6.63
N LEU A 38 -2.15 15.28 -7.56
CA LEU A 38 -3.37 16.11 -7.62
C LEU A 38 -4.16 16.05 -6.30
N CYS A 39 -4.36 14.85 -5.74
CA CYS A 39 -5.06 14.69 -4.46
C CYS A 39 -4.34 15.41 -3.30
N ARG A 40 -3.01 15.30 -3.25
CA ARG A 40 -2.17 15.96 -2.23
C ARG A 40 -2.15 17.48 -2.39
N GLU A 41 -2.16 17.99 -3.61
CA GLU A 41 -2.31 19.42 -3.89
C GLU A 41 -3.65 19.95 -3.38
N GLN A 42 -4.74 19.20 -3.61
CA GLN A 42 -6.06 19.57 -3.11
C GLN A 42 -6.15 19.51 -1.59
N GLU A 43 -5.53 18.53 -0.94
CA GLU A 43 -5.44 18.50 0.51
C GLU A 43 -4.66 19.72 1.04
N ARG A 44 -3.50 20.00 0.47
CA ARG A 44 -2.67 21.16 0.85
C ARG A 44 -3.41 22.48 0.68
N GLU A 45 -4.14 22.66 -0.43
CA GLU A 45 -4.94 23.87 -0.68
C GLU A 45 -6.04 24.07 0.36
N LYS A 46 -6.72 23.00 0.77
CA LYS A 46 -7.87 23.07 1.70
C LYS A 46 -7.48 23.03 3.16
N MET A 47 -6.43 22.28 3.50
CA MET A 47 -6.04 22.00 4.90
C MET A 47 -4.75 22.70 5.31
N GLY A 48 -4.03 23.34 4.38
CA GLY A 48 -2.74 24.00 4.62
C GLY A 48 -1.54 23.04 4.67
N SER A 49 -1.78 21.73 4.73
CA SER A 49 -0.74 20.70 4.77
C SER A 49 -1.24 19.38 4.17
N VAL A 50 -0.32 18.50 3.84
CA VAL A 50 -0.64 17.11 3.48
C VAL A 50 -0.44 16.23 4.70
N SER A 51 -1.45 15.50 5.09
CA SER A 51 -1.50 14.75 6.36
C SER A 51 -2.08 13.34 6.24
N GLY A 52 -2.71 13.03 5.10
CA GLY A 52 -3.23 11.70 4.76
C GLY A 52 -2.18 10.75 4.19
N LEU A 53 -2.55 9.47 4.03
CA LEU A 53 -1.73 8.46 3.38
C LEU A 53 -2.22 8.21 1.96
N TYR A 54 -1.33 8.32 0.98
CA TYR A 54 -1.65 8.14 -0.44
C TYR A 54 -0.98 6.87 -0.96
N VAL A 55 -1.79 5.81 -1.14
CA VAL A 55 -1.24 4.50 -1.54
C VAL A 55 -1.20 4.38 -3.06
N CYS A 56 -0.03 4.00 -3.61
CA CYS A 56 0.10 3.77 -5.05
C CYS A 56 -0.73 2.56 -5.51
N GLU A 57 -0.94 2.44 -6.81
CA GLU A 57 -1.62 1.28 -7.38
C GLU A 57 -0.85 -0.03 -7.11
N MET A 58 -1.55 -1.18 -7.07
CA MET A 58 -0.93 -2.45 -6.75
C MET A 58 0.09 -2.88 -7.79
N VAL A 59 1.27 -3.26 -7.36
CA VAL A 59 2.31 -3.88 -8.16
C VAL A 59 2.49 -5.34 -7.80
N THR A 60 2.80 -6.19 -8.81
CA THR A 60 3.07 -7.60 -8.57
C THR A 60 4.45 -7.78 -7.95
N ALA A 61 4.55 -8.42 -6.80
CA ALA A 61 5.81 -8.64 -6.09
C ALA A 61 6.89 -9.29 -6.98
N ARG A 62 6.55 -10.36 -7.69
CA ARG A 62 7.47 -11.01 -8.63
C ARG A 62 7.97 -10.05 -9.72
N ALA A 63 7.10 -9.28 -10.36
CA ALA A 63 7.49 -8.36 -11.41
C ALA A 63 8.38 -7.22 -10.90
N LEU A 64 8.21 -6.82 -9.63
CA LEU A 64 9.09 -5.85 -8.97
C LEU A 64 10.51 -6.41 -8.80
N VAL A 65 10.63 -7.63 -8.27
CA VAL A 65 11.92 -8.32 -8.09
C VAL A 65 12.61 -8.58 -9.42
N GLU A 66 11.86 -8.99 -10.44
CA GLU A 66 12.35 -9.19 -11.82
C GLU A 66 12.66 -7.86 -12.55
N ARG A 67 12.51 -6.71 -11.86
CA ARG A 67 12.80 -5.36 -12.37
C ARG A 67 12.09 -5.02 -13.68
N ASN A 68 10.83 -5.48 -13.79
CA ASN A 68 10.01 -5.15 -14.94
C ASN A 68 9.83 -3.63 -15.04
N GLU A 69 10.22 -3.02 -16.16
CA GLU A 69 10.23 -1.56 -16.36
C GLU A 69 8.87 -0.90 -16.05
N LYS A 70 7.78 -1.51 -16.53
CA LYS A 70 6.42 -1.00 -16.25
C LYS A 70 6.11 -1.03 -14.76
N THR A 71 6.51 -2.10 -14.06
CA THR A 71 6.31 -2.22 -12.61
C THR A 71 7.14 -1.21 -11.86
N LEU A 72 8.41 -1.01 -12.22
CA LEU A 72 9.25 0.03 -11.63
C LEU A 72 8.68 1.43 -11.85
N HIS A 73 8.14 1.71 -13.04
CA HIS A 73 7.46 2.99 -13.29
C HIS A 73 6.23 3.18 -12.38
N MET A 74 5.48 2.13 -12.08
CA MET A 74 4.33 2.19 -11.17
C MET A 74 4.72 2.47 -9.71
N THR A 75 5.98 2.21 -9.33
CA THR A 75 6.50 2.51 -7.98
C THR A 75 7.11 3.90 -7.86
N THR A 76 6.88 4.79 -8.83
CA THR A 76 7.37 6.16 -8.80
C THR A 76 6.54 7.01 -7.84
N PHE A 77 7.23 7.80 -7.04
CA PHE A 77 6.66 8.80 -6.13
C PHE A 77 7.10 10.20 -6.53
N ALA A 78 6.30 11.21 -6.22
CA ALA A 78 6.70 12.59 -6.39
C ALA A 78 7.81 12.96 -5.37
N PRO A 79 8.72 13.90 -5.69
CA PRO A 79 9.84 14.25 -4.80
C PRO A 79 9.41 14.71 -3.40
N ASP A 80 8.21 15.28 -3.28
CA ASP A 80 7.62 15.76 -2.03
C ASP A 80 6.58 14.80 -1.44
N GLU A 81 6.46 13.58 -1.98
CA GLU A 81 5.50 12.57 -1.49
C GLU A 81 6.07 11.83 -0.28
N ASN A 82 5.52 12.15 0.89
CA ASN A 82 5.93 11.57 2.17
C ASN A 82 4.69 11.42 3.08
N PRO A 83 4.42 10.22 3.64
CA PRO A 83 5.16 8.97 3.39
C PRO A 83 4.85 8.36 2.01
N ARG A 84 5.83 7.66 1.43
CA ARG A 84 5.68 6.90 0.19
C ARG A 84 5.06 5.54 0.53
N SER A 85 3.85 5.29 0.05
CA SER A 85 3.10 4.06 0.34
C SER A 85 2.95 3.19 -0.89
N LEU A 86 3.52 1.97 -0.85
CA LEU A 86 3.55 1.05 -1.97
C LEU A 86 2.66 -0.16 -1.69
N GLN A 87 1.72 -0.47 -2.62
CA GLN A 87 0.90 -1.66 -2.49
C GLN A 87 1.45 -2.85 -3.29
N LEU A 88 1.75 -3.95 -2.59
CA LEU A 88 2.15 -5.23 -3.20
C LEU A 88 0.96 -6.15 -3.42
N TYR A 89 0.96 -6.83 -4.58
CA TYR A 89 0.12 -7.98 -4.88
C TYR A 89 0.99 -9.23 -5.03
N THR A 90 0.60 -10.30 -4.39
CA THR A 90 1.30 -11.58 -4.44
C THR A 90 0.38 -12.76 -4.12
N THR A 91 0.80 -13.96 -4.47
CA THR A 91 0.22 -15.25 -4.05
C THR A 91 1.29 -16.21 -3.53
N ASP A 92 2.52 -15.71 -3.32
CA ASP A 92 3.69 -16.52 -3.00
C ASP A 92 4.53 -15.85 -1.90
N PRO A 93 4.80 -16.53 -0.76
CA PRO A 93 5.59 -15.98 0.33
C PRO A 93 7.04 -15.67 -0.04
N HIS A 94 7.65 -16.44 -0.96
CA HIS A 94 9.02 -16.19 -1.41
C HIS A 94 9.11 -14.84 -2.15
N TRP A 95 8.29 -14.65 -3.18
CA TRP A 95 8.27 -13.38 -3.90
C TRP A 95 7.84 -12.20 -3.02
N THR A 96 7.03 -12.46 -2.00
CA THR A 96 6.68 -11.44 -1.01
C THR A 96 7.88 -10.98 -0.22
N TYR A 97 8.67 -11.93 0.29
CA TYR A 97 9.88 -11.64 1.05
C TYR A 97 10.89 -10.85 0.21
N GLU A 98 11.19 -11.34 -1.00
CA GLU A 98 12.17 -10.69 -1.89
C GLU A 98 11.73 -9.26 -2.28
N ALA A 99 10.45 -9.07 -2.58
CA ALA A 99 9.93 -7.75 -2.94
C ALA A 99 9.95 -6.77 -1.75
N ALA A 100 9.51 -7.22 -0.57
CA ALA A 100 9.53 -6.38 0.63
C ALA A 100 10.97 -6.05 1.06
N LYS A 101 11.88 -7.02 0.94
CA LYS A 101 13.30 -6.80 1.19
C LYS A 101 13.92 -5.80 0.20
N MET A 102 13.62 -5.94 -1.09
CA MET A 102 14.06 -4.98 -2.12
C MET A 102 13.55 -3.56 -1.82
N ILE A 103 12.29 -3.42 -1.41
CA ILE A 103 11.72 -2.13 -1.02
C ILE A 103 12.49 -1.51 0.14
N ALA A 104 12.85 -2.30 1.14
CA ALA A 104 13.61 -1.85 2.30
C ALA A 104 15.06 -1.51 1.95
N ASP A 105 15.77 -2.43 1.29
CA ASP A 105 17.20 -2.27 0.96
C ASP A 105 17.48 -1.11 -0.01
N GLU A 106 16.56 -0.88 -0.96
CA GLU A 106 16.69 0.17 -1.97
C GLU A 106 15.93 1.45 -1.60
N ASN A 107 15.34 1.50 -0.40
CA ASN A 107 14.57 2.66 0.08
C ASN A 107 13.49 3.11 -0.93
N LEU A 108 12.73 2.16 -1.47
CA LEU A 108 11.71 2.44 -2.48
C LEU A 108 10.43 3.04 -1.90
N ALA A 109 10.10 2.72 -0.63
CA ALA A 109 8.91 3.23 0.03
C ALA A 109 9.09 3.25 1.57
N ASP A 110 8.24 4.03 2.24
CA ASP A 110 8.22 4.19 3.70
C ASP A 110 7.11 3.34 4.35
N HIS A 111 6.26 2.74 3.54
CA HIS A 111 5.15 1.89 3.97
C HIS A 111 4.82 0.86 2.89
N ILE A 112 4.57 -0.39 3.33
CA ILE A 112 4.11 -1.48 2.44
C ILE A 112 2.67 -1.83 2.81
N ASP A 113 1.75 -1.75 1.83
CA ASP A 113 0.41 -2.28 1.94
C ASP A 113 0.26 -3.57 1.12
N MET A 114 -0.45 -4.56 1.65
CA MET A 114 -0.65 -5.85 0.97
C MET A 114 -2.07 -5.97 0.42
N ASN A 115 -2.21 -6.31 -0.86
CA ASN A 115 -3.51 -6.45 -1.51
C ASN A 115 -4.13 -7.82 -1.29
N PHE A 116 -5.17 -7.85 -0.45
CA PHE A 116 -6.03 -9.03 -0.25
C PHE A 116 -7.51 -8.72 -0.51
N GLY A 117 -7.78 -7.67 -1.27
CA GLY A 117 -9.15 -7.19 -1.52
C GLY A 117 -9.57 -7.08 -2.99
N CYS A 118 -8.65 -7.26 -3.96
CA CYS A 118 -8.97 -7.13 -5.38
C CYS A 118 -9.94 -8.24 -5.83
N PRO A 119 -11.17 -7.90 -6.30
CA PRO A 119 -12.17 -8.91 -6.68
C PRO A 119 -12.08 -9.31 -8.16
N VAL A 120 -11.20 -8.69 -8.93
CA VAL A 120 -11.12 -8.89 -10.39
C VAL A 120 -10.85 -10.35 -10.73
N PRO A 121 -11.61 -10.98 -11.65
CA PRO A 121 -11.47 -12.41 -11.99
C PRO A 121 -10.05 -12.82 -12.40
N LYS A 122 -9.31 -11.95 -13.08
CA LYS A 122 -7.89 -12.19 -13.43
C LYS A 122 -6.99 -12.42 -12.20
N VAL A 123 -7.34 -11.82 -11.07
CA VAL A 123 -6.64 -11.90 -9.78
C VAL A 123 -7.15 -13.07 -8.96
N THR A 124 -8.48 -13.17 -8.77
CA THR A 124 -9.10 -14.17 -7.90
C THR A 124 -9.02 -15.59 -8.45
N ARG A 125 -9.11 -15.79 -9.77
CA ARG A 125 -8.92 -17.11 -10.41
C ARG A 125 -7.52 -17.69 -10.16
N ARG A 126 -6.53 -16.84 -9.89
CA ARG A 126 -5.17 -17.26 -9.51
C ARG A 126 -5.03 -17.44 -8.00
N GLY A 127 -6.12 -17.31 -7.24
CA GLY A 127 -6.15 -17.46 -5.80
C GLY A 127 -5.58 -16.28 -5.02
N GLY A 128 -5.48 -15.10 -5.65
CA GLY A 128 -5.01 -13.86 -5.04
C GLY A 128 -6.15 -12.87 -4.74
N GLY A 129 -5.79 -11.67 -4.33
CA GLY A 129 -6.75 -10.63 -4.00
C GLY A 129 -7.75 -11.10 -2.95
N SER A 130 -9.06 -10.86 -3.18
CA SER A 130 -10.13 -11.22 -2.24
C SER A 130 -10.32 -12.73 -2.02
N ALA A 131 -9.76 -13.58 -2.89
CA ALA A 131 -9.80 -15.03 -2.71
C ALA A 131 -8.71 -15.57 -1.76
N LEU A 132 -7.65 -14.80 -1.50
CA LEU A 132 -6.51 -15.28 -0.72
C LEU A 132 -6.82 -15.48 0.77
N PRO A 133 -7.60 -14.63 1.46
CA PRO A 133 -7.91 -14.80 2.89
C PRO A 133 -8.59 -16.13 3.23
N TYR A 134 -9.27 -16.77 2.28
CA TYR A 134 -9.83 -18.13 2.46
C TYR A 134 -8.74 -19.20 2.63
N LYS A 135 -7.54 -18.97 2.09
CA LYS A 135 -6.38 -19.84 2.25
C LYS A 135 -5.57 -19.39 3.48
N ARG A 136 -6.15 -19.50 4.66
CA ARG A 136 -5.62 -18.91 5.91
C ARG A 136 -4.14 -19.16 6.15
N LYS A 137 -3.65 -20.39 5.92
CA LYS A 137 -2.24 -20.73 6.09
C LYS A 137 -1.34 -19.97 5.09
N LEU A 138 -1.74 -19.90 3.82
CA LEU A 138 -1.00 -19.17 2.80
C LEU A 138 -1.03 -17.66 3.08
N PHE A 139 -2.18 -17.12 3.45
CA PHE A 139 -2.33 -15.73 3.86
C PHE A 139 -1.37 -15.38 5.00
N GLY A 140 -1.37 -16.16 6.08
CA GLY A 140 -0.47 -15.96 7.22
C GLY A 140 1.01 -16.03 6.82
N ASN A 141 1.38 -16.99 5.95
CA ASN A 141 2.76 -17.13 5.47
C ASN A 141 3.21 -15.92 4.63
N ILE A 142 2.33 -15.37 3.81
CA ILE A 142 2.60 -14.18 2.98
C ILE A 142 2.81 -12.96 3.88
N VAL A 143 1.91 -12.72 4.82
CA VAL A 143 2.03 -11.59 5.75
C VAL A 143 3.30 -11.72 6.59
N ALA A 144 3.57 -12.91 7.13
CA ALA A 144 4.80 -13.17 7.89
C ALA A 144 6.07 -12.98 7.05
N ALA A 145 6.03 -13.28 5.75
CA ALA A 145 7.17 -13.07 4.85
C ALA A 145 7.45 -11.56 4.66
N ALA A 146 6.41 -10.74 4.47
CA ALA A 146 6.57 -9.30 4.36
C ALA A 146 7.12 -8.69 5.66
N VAL A 147 6.55 -9.07 6.81
CA VAL A 147 7.00 -8.59 8.13
C VAL A 147 8.46 -8.96 8.39
N ARG A 148 8.85 -10.22 8.16
CA ARG A 148 10.27 -10.63 8.32
C ARG A 148 11.23 -9.87 7.41
N ALA A 149 10.80 -9.54 6.20
CA ALA A 149 11.64 -8.82 5.25
C ALA A 149 11.90 -7.36 5.66
N THR A 150 11.02 -6.79 6.48
CA THR A 150 11.14 -5.42 7.01
C THR A 150 11.62 -5.37 8.46
N GLU A 151 11.99 -6.52 9.06
CA GLU A 151 12.57 -6.55 10.42
C GLU A 151 13.82 -5.67 10.51
N GLY A 152 13.90 -4.86 11.57
CA GLY A 152 15.01 -3.92 11.79
C GLY A 152 14.93 -2.64 10.97
N THR A 153 13.83 -2.43 10.24
CA THR A 153 13.54 -1.16 9.53
C THR A 153 12.34 -0.46 10.16
N ASP A 154 12.15 0.81 9.80
CA ASP A 154 10.98 1.60 10.22
C ASP A 154 9.80 1.48 9.24
N ILE A 155 9.81 0.49 8.34
CA ILE A 155 8.78 0.30 7.31
C ILE A 155 7.65 -0.58 7.86
N PRO A 156 6.48 -0.03 8.20
CA PRO A 156 5.34 -0.82 8.63
C PRO A 156 4.68 -1.55 7.45
N VAL A 157 4.10 -2.71 7.76
CA VAL A 157 3.32 -3.52 6.81
C VAL A 157 1.86 -3.51 7.21
N THR A 158 0.99 -3.12 6.29
CA THR A 158 -0.47 -3.21 6.44
C THR A 158 -1.09 -4.17 5.44
N VAL A 159 -2.35 -4.50 5.66
CA VAL A 159 -3.11 -5.35 4.75
C VAL A 159 -4.45 -4.67 4.41
N LYS A 160 -4.81 -4.64 3.13
CA LYS A 160 -6.11 -4.21 2.68
C LYS A 160 -6.92 -5.41 2.20
N PHE A 161 -8.03 -5.70 2.86
CA PHE A 161 -8.88 -6.85 2.52
C PHE A 161 -10.36 -6.44 2.46
N ARG A 162 -11.23 -7.37 2.03
CA ARG A 162 -12.68 -7.24 2.05
C ARG A 162 -13.27 -8.17 3.09
N VAL A 163 -14.40 -7.76 3.66
CA VAL A 163 -15.25 -8.63 4.48
C VAL A 163 -16.17 -9.41 3.51
N GLY A 164 -15.64 -10.49 2.93
CA GLY A 164 -16.30 -11.28 1.90
C GLY A 164 -15.64 -11.17 0.52
N ILE A 165 -16.06 -12.01 -0.45
CA ILE A 165 -15.62 -11.98 -1.85
C ILE A 165 -16.59 -11.17 -2.71
N ASP A 166 -17.85 -11.20 -2.39
CA ASP A 166 -19.06 -10.66 -3.03
C ASP A 166 -19.57 -9.38 -2.36
#